data_45fff3ea850d80eb238aed2c7215ec97
#
_entry.id   45fff3ea850d80eb238aed2c7215ec97
#
_cell.length_a   1.000
_cell.length_b   1.000
_cell.length_c   1.000
_cell.angle_alpha   90.00
_cell.angle_beta   90.00
_cell.angle_gamma   90.00
#
_symmetry.space_group_name_H-M   'P 1'
#
loop_
_entity.id
_entity.type
_entity.pdbx_description
1 polymer ?
#
loop_
_entity_poly.entity_id
_entity_poly.type
_entity_poly.pdbx_seq_one_letter_code
_entity_poly.pdbx_strand_id
1 'polypeptide(L)'
;MPDKVTVTTRSSLQRPDSPLQKGPEISPSVLPQVLAVFEVGGQVAAIPIQNVERITPMARLARPPGLPAVLEGILNLAGTAVPVLRLDRLFQLGEQRLGLYSTLIVMQGVADGRIALLVDRVSQIVTVAHSEVLPVGKHNSFNECACGMTTVGEQVIHLLAPARILLATERKTLSEFQEMAQRRLKEWSIEKE
;
A
#
# COMPACT_ATOMS: atom_id res chain seq x y z
N MET A 1 -60.94 56.49 -13.71
CA MET A 1 -60.11 55.78 -14.72
C MET A 1 -58.76 55.60 -14.10
N PRO A 2 -58.45 54.45 -13.52
CA PRO A 2 -57.15 54.23 -12.88
C PRO A 2 -56.20 53.46 -13.81
N ASP A 3 -54.95 53.87 -13.72
CA ASP A 3 -53.80 53.38 -14.46
C ASP A 3 -53.43 51.96 -14.07
N LYS A 4 -53.07 51.17 -15.08
CA LYS A 4 -52.52 49.84 -14.92
C LYS A 4 -51.04 49.93 -14.58
N VAL A 5 -50.67 49.48 -13.39
CA VAL A 5 -49.27 49.25 -13.02
C VAL A 5 -48.85 47.88 -13.51
N THR A 6 -47.95 47.84 -14.48
CA THR A 6 -47.31 46.61 -14.97
C THR A 6 -46.19 46.20 -14.06
N VAL A 7 -46.32 45.08 -13.39
CA VAL A 7 -45.26 44.48 -12.55
C VAL A 7 -44.34 43.67 -13.45
N THR A 8 -43.10 44.15 -13.59
CA THR A 8 -42.03 43.44 -14.31
C THR A 8 -41.49 42.29 -13.45
N THR A 9 -41.65 41.09 -13.94
CA THR A 9 -41.14 39.86 -13.33
C THR A 9 -39.61 39.87 -13.39
N ARG A 10 -38.97 39.80 -12.25
CA ARG A 10 -37.52 39.64 -12.13
C ARG A 10 -37.12 38.23 -12.50
N SER A 11 -36.25 38.13 -13.48
CA SER A 11 -35.52 36.97 -13.91
C SER A 11 -34.77 36.31 -12.75
N SER A 12 -35.02 35.02 -12.55
CA SER A 12 -34.34 34.15 -11.61
C SER A 12 -32.89 33.96 -12.05
N LEU A 13 -31.96 34.37 -11.20
CA LEU A 13 -30.55 34.00 -11.29
C LEU A 13 -30.38 32.52 -11.00
N GLN A 14 -30.18 31.75 -12.03
CA GLN A 14 -29.76 30.37 -11.97
C GLN A 14 -28.31 30.30 -11.51
N ARG A 15 -28.08 29.75 -10.32
CA ARG A 15 -26.75 29.37 -9.86
C ARG A 15 -26.30 28.17 -10.69
N PRO A 16 -25.07 28.13 -11.20
CA PRO A 16 -24.55 26.92 -11.79
C PRO A 16 -24.27 25.91 -10.67
N ASP A 17 -25.03 24.82 -10.65
CA ASP A 17 -24.71 23.62 -9.90
C ASP A 17 -23.43 23.01 -10.49
N SER A 18 -22.31 23.28 -9.83
CA SER A 18 -21.09 22.51 -10.05
C SER A 18 -21.27 21.14 -9.43
N PRO A 19 -21.17 20.06 -10.18
CA PRO A 19 -21.14 18.75 -9.59
C PRO A 19 -19.86 18.62 -8.76
N LEU A 20 -19.99 18.54 -7.45
CA LEU A 20 -18.94 18.08 -6.56
C LEU A 20 -18.47 16.73 -7.10
N GLN A 21 -17.25 16.68 -7.63
CA GLN A 21 -16.60 15.44 -8.00
C GLN A 21 -16.47 14.61 -6.72
N LYS A 22 -17.38 13.65 -6.56
CA LYS A 22 -17.25 12.57 -5.60
C LYS A 22 -15.93 11.87 -5.87
N GLY A 23 -15.00 11.97 -4.92
CA GLY A 23 -13.84 11.10 -4.89
C GLY A 23 -14.30 9.63 -4.92
N PRO A 24 -13.41 8.68 -5.24
CA PRO A 24 -13.80 7.28 -5.39
C PRO A 24 -14.55 6.84 -4.13
N GLU A 25 -15.85 6.56 -4.28
CA GLU A 25 -16.67 5.95 -3.26
C GLU A 25 -16.07 4.57 -2.97
N ILE A 26 -15.48 4.42 -1.80
CA ILE A 26 -15.18 3.10 -1.27
C ILE A 26 -16.55 2.53 -0.90
N SER A 27 -17.08 1.67 -1.75
CA SER A 27 -18.29 0.92 -1.43
C SER A 27 -18.04 0.18 -0.12
N PRO A 28 -18.86 0.36 0.92
CA PRO A 28 -18.69 -0.36 2.16
C PRO A 28 -18.98 -1.84 1.89
N SER A 29 -17.94 -2.64 1.80
CA SER A 29 -18.11 -4.09 1.83
C SER A 29 -18.57 -4.43 3.24
N VAL A 30 -19.79 -4.94 3.35
CA VAL A 30 -20.46 -5.30 4.63
C VAL A 30 -19.73 -6.47 5.32
N LEU A 31 -18.83 -7.16 4.61
CA LEU A 31 -18.14 -8.33 5.11
C LEU A 31 -16.95 -7.94 5.98
N PRO A 32 -16.69 -8.69 7.06
CA PRO A 32 -15.50 -8.49 7.88
C PRO A 32 -14.24 -8.70 7.06
N GLN A 33 -13.22 -7.90 7.35
CA GLN A 33 -11.94 -7.94 6.66
C GLN A 33 -10.89 -8.67 7.50
N VAL A 34 -10.21 -9.65 6.91
CA VAL A 34 -9.09 -10.33 7.55
C VAL A 34 -7.80 -9.56 7.24
N LEU A 35 -7.06 -9.19 8.27
CA LEU A 35 -5.87 -8.36 8.21
C LEU A 35 -4.65 -9.11 8.73
N ALA A 36 -3.53 -9.00 8.02
CA ALA A 36 -2.21 -9.35 8.54
C ALA A 36 -1.61 -8.12 9.23
N VAL A 37 -1.42 -8.21 10.54
CA VAL A 37 -0.87 -7.14 11.39
C VAL A 37 0.63 -7.33 11.54
N PHE A 38 1.40 -6.27 11.35
CA PHE A 38 2.86 -6.28 11.42
C PHE A 38 3.41 -4.99 12.03
N GLU A 39 4.65 -5.08 12.47
CA GLU A 39 5.41 -3.95 12.99
C GLU A 39 6.49 -3.53 11.99
N VAL A 40 6.69 -2.23 11.85
CA VAL A 40 7.74 -1.63 11.03
C VAL A 40 8.18 -0.29 11.61
N GLY A 41 9.47 -0.15 11.92
CA GLY A 41 10.04 1.09 12.44
C GLY A 41 9.33 1.60 13.70
N GLY A 42 8.87 0.70 14.58
CA GLY A 42 8.14 1.03 15.81
C GLY A 42 6.66 1.38 15.61
N GLN A 43 6.14 1.28 14.40
CA GLN A 43 4.73 1.50 14.10
C GLN A 43 4.02 0.18 13.86
N VAL A 44 2.72 0.12 14.20
CA VAL A 44 1.87 -1.04 13.94
C VAL A 44 0.98 -0.74 12.75
N ALA A 45 1.06 -1.59 11.74
CA ALA A 45 0.28 -1.47 10.53
C ALA A 45 -0.35 -2.82 10.14
N ALA A 46 -1.30 -2.78 9.24
CA ALA A 46 -1.94 -3.97 8.72
C ALA A 46 -2.24 -3.83 7.23
N ILE A 47 -2.29 -4.97 6.55
CA ILE A 47 -2.73 -5.09 5.16
C ILE A 47 -3.79 -6.18 5.05
N PRO A 48 -4.72 -6.07 4.08
CA PRO A 48 -5.70 -7.13 3.83
C PRO A 48 -5.01 -8.44 3.44
N ILE A 49 -5.38 -9.54 4.10
CA ILE A 49 -4.76 -10.87 3.86
C ILE A 49 -4.93 -11.36 2.42
N GLN A 50 -5.98 -10.93 1.75
CA GLN A 50 -6.23 -11.26 0.33
C GLN A 50 -5.15 -10.75 -0.62
N ASN A 51 -4.36 -9.76 -0.21
CA ASN A 51 -3.23 -9.24 -0.98
C ASN A 51 -1.91 -9.95 -0.65
N VAL A 52 -1.90 -10.80 0.39
CA VAL A 52 -0.73 -11.54 0.85
C VAL A 52 -0.69 -12.90 0.16
N GLU A 53 0.36 -13.16 -0.60
CA GLU A 53 0.61 -14.48 -1.18
C GLU A 53 1.30 -15.38 -0.16
N ARG A 54 2.27 -14.82 0.58
CA ARG A 54 3.10 -15.58 1.53
C ARG A 54 3.72 -14.67 2.59
N ILE A 55 3.89 -15.21 3.78
CA ILE A 55 4.70 -14.64 4.85
C ILE A 55 5.86 -15.60 5.08
N THR A 56 7.10 -15.11 5.05
CA THR A 56 8.29 -15.93 5.20
C THR A 56 9.36 -15.19 6.00
N PRO A 57 10.19 -15.90 6.78
CA PRO A 57 11.36 -15.28 7.40
C PRO A 57 12.27 -14.60 6.38
N MET A 58 13.07 -13.65 6.85
CA MET A 58 14.09 -13.01 6.02
C MET A 58 14.98 -14.05 5.38
N ALA A 59 15.19 -13.94 4.07
CA ALA A 59 16.01 -14.83 3.28
C ALA A 59 17.21 -14.07 2.69
N ARG A 60 18.15 -14.81 2.10
CA ARG A 60 19.27 -14.21 1.36
C ARG A 60 18.76 -13.47 0.14
N LEU A 61 19.12 -12.19 0.04
CA LEU A 61 18.75 -11.34 -1.08
C LEU A 61 19.95 -11.08 -2.00
N ALA A 62 19.71 -11.01 -3.29
CA ALA A 62 20.66 -10.46 -4.25
C ALA A 62 20.63 -8.93 -4.15
N ARG A 63 21.81 -8.30 -4.12
CA ARG A 63 21.96 -6.83 -4.06
C ARG A 63 22.77 -6.35 -5.25
N PRO A 64 22.13 -6.13 -6.41
CA PRO A 64 22.83 -5.60 -7.57
C PRO A 64 23.30 -4.16 -7.33
N PRO A 65 24.39 -3.73 -8.00
CA PRO A 65 24.83 -2.33 -7.97
C PRO A 65 23.73 -1.39 -8.48
N GLY A 66 23.64 -0.18 -7.91
CA GLY A 66 22.65 0.81 -8.30
C GLY A 66 21.23 0.54 -7.79
N LEU A 67 21.08 -0.31 -6.77
CA LEU A 67 19.79 -0.58 -6.15
C LEU A 67 19.22 0.70 -5.53
N PRO A 68 17.96 1.06 -5.83
CA PRO A 68 17.28 2.19 -5.18
C PRO A 68 17.25 2.06 -3.66
N ALA A 69 17.37 3.18 -2.95
CA ALA A 69 17.44 3.19 -1.49
C ALA A 69 16.22 2.55 -0.79
N VAL A 70 15.06 2.58 -1.43
CA VAL A 70 13.82 1.96 -0.93
C VAL A 70 13.81 0.44 -1.06
N LEU A 71 14.76 -0.14 -1.82
CA LEU A 71 14.90 -1.59 -1.96
C LEU A 71 16.00 -2.13 -1.03
N GLU A 72 15.72 -3.23 -0.38
CA GLU A 72 16.73 -4.00 0.36
C GLU A 72 17.50 -4.96 -0.55
N GLY A 73 16.84 -5.48 -1.58
CA GLY A 73 17.40 -6.44 -2.51
C GLY A 73 16.33 -7.12 -3.35
N ILE A 74 16.74 -8.19 -4.01
CA ILE A 74 15.89 -9.06 -4.81
C ILE A 74 15.85 -10.45 -4.19
N LEU A 75 14.65 -10.93 -3.88
CA LEU A 75 14.41 -12.30 -3.44
C LEU A 75 14.23 -13.21 -4.66
N ASN A 76 14.92 -14.32 -4.69
CA ASN A 76 14.62 -15.40 -5.64
C ASN A 76 13.54 -16.31 -5.04
N LEU A 77 12.33 -16.20 -5.52
CA LEU A 77 11.20 -17.02 -5.11
C LEU A 77 10.90 -18.06 -6.20
N ALA A 78 11.50 -19.25 -6.07
CA ALA A 78 11.34 -20.35 -7.02
C ALA A 78 11.55 -19.92 -8.49
N GLY A 79 12.66 -19.24 -8.78
CA GLY A 79 12.99 -18.75 -10.13
C GLY A 79 12.34 -17.41 -10.51
N THR A 80 11.54 -16.82 -9.65
CA THR A 80 10.95 -15.50 -9.87
C THR A 80 11.71 -14.46 -9.06
N ALA A 81 12.13 -13.38 -9.72
CA ALA A 81 12.75 -12.22 -9.08
C ALA A 81 11.68 -11.36 -8.41
N VAL A 82 11.72 -11.27 -7.08
CA VAL A 82 10.78 -10.49 -6.28
C VAL A 82 11.55 -9.35 -5.59
N PRO A 83 11.30 -8.09 -5.92
CA PRO A 83 11.92 -6.96 -5.25
C PRO A 83 11.42 -6.86 -3.81
N VAL A 84 12.35 -6.55 -2.89
CA VAL A 84 12.09 -6.42 -1.46
C VAL A 84 12.15 -4.96 -1.06
N LEU A 85 11.01 -4.42 -0.65
CA LEU A 85 10.84 -3.02 -0.25
C LEU A 85 11.11 -2.83 1.24
N ARG A 86 11.86 -1.79 1.58
CA ARG A 86 12.08 -1.26 2.92
C ARG A 86 10.96 -0.30 3.28
N LEU A 87 9.95 -0.77 4.00
CA LEU A 87 8.83 0.09 4.41
C LEU A 87 9.24 1.20 5.36
N ASP A 88 10.22 0.95 6.23
CA ASP A 88 10.77 1.97 7.12
C ASP A 88 11.37 3.16 6.34
N ARG A 89 12.07 2.90 5.24
CA ARG A 89 12.61 3.95 4.37
C ARG A 89 11.53 4.62 3.54
N LEU A 90 10.60 3.83 3.00
CA LEU A 90 9.49 4.33 2.19
C LEU A 90 8.61 5.29 2.98
N PHE A 91 8.35 4.99 4.26
CA PHE A 91 7.51 5.79 5.14
C PHE A 91 8.28 6.77 6.02
N GLN A 92 9.60 6.86 5.85
CA GLN A 92 10.49 7.72 6.64
C GLN A 92 10.34 7.48 8.15
N LEU A 93 10.19 6.22 8.54
CA LEU A 93 10.13 5.78 9.93
C LEU A 93 11.54 5.63 10.51
N GLY A 94 11.60 5.31 11.81
CA GLY A 94 12.88 4.96 12.45
C GLY A 94 13.56 3.80 11.73
N GLU A 95 14.90 3.83 11.66
CA GLU A 95 15.67 2.83 10.94
C GLU A 95 15.42 1.42 11.49
N GLN A 96 14.92 0.55 10.62
CA GLN A 96 14.68 -0.85 10.93
C GLN A 96 16.01 -1.59 11.09
N ARG A 97 16.22 -2.21 12.22
CA ARG A 97 17.34 -3.13 12.42
C ARG A 97 16.95 -4.51 11.92
N LEU A 98 17.63 -4.96 10.86
CA LEU A 98 17.45 -6.33 10.39
C LEU A 98 17.89 -7.31 11.47
N GLY A 99 16.99 -8.18 11.88
CA GLY A 99 17.20 -9.15 12.94
C GLY A 99 16.63 -10.53 12.62
N LEU A 100 16.71 -11.40 13.61
CA LEU A 100 16.27 -12.79 13.49
C LEU A 100 14.76 -12.91 13.19
N TYR A 101 13.97 -11.91 13.59
CA TYR A 101 12.51 -11.90 13.43
C TYR A 101 12.06 -11.13 12.19
N SER A 102 12.99 -10.50 11.44
CA SER A 102 12.65 -9.77 10.23
C SER A 102 11.93 -10.70 9.25
N THR A 103 10.81 -10.23 8.76
CA THR A 103 9.85 -11.03 7.99
C THR A 103 9.59 -10.37 6.65
N LEU A 104 9.41 -11.18 5.64
CA LEU A 104 9.01 -10.77 4.30
C LEU A 104 7.54 -11.10 4.10
N ILE A 105 6.74 -10.10 3.76
CA ILE A 105 5.35 -10.27 3.33
C ILE A 105 5.34 -10.17 1.81
N VAL A 106 5.23 -11.32 1.14
CA VAL A 106 5.15 -11.37 -0.33
C VAL A 106 3.71 -11.07 -0.75
N MET A 107 3.58 -10.11 -1.63
CA MET A 107 2.29 -9.65 -2.15
C MET A 107 2.25 -9.79 -3.67
N GLN A 108 1.05 -9.96 -4.20
CA GLN A 108 0.79 -9.95 -5.64
C GLN A 108 -0.18 -8.82 -6.01
N GLY A 109 -0.19 -8.45 -7.29
CA GLY A 109 -1.08 -7.40 -7.79
C GLY A 109 -0.66 -5.98 -7.41
N VAL A 110 0.58 -5.79 -6.96
CA VAL A 110 1.19 -4.49 -6.74
C VAL A 110 2.25 -4.28 -7.84
N ALA A 111 2.18 -3.16 -8.57
CA ALA A 111 3.11 -2.84 -9.67
C ALA A 111 3.20 -3.91 -10.77
N ASP A 112 2.07 -4.49 -11.17
CA ASP A 112 1.95 -5.52 -12.22
C ASP A 112 2.78 -6.80 -11.97
N GLY A 113 3.16 -7.04 -10.71
CA GLY A 113 3.96 -8.19 -10.36
C GLY A 113 3.88 -8.58 -8.89
N ARG A 114 4.91 -9.29 -8.44
CA ARG A 114 5.13 -9.61 -7.03
C ARG A 114 6.10 -8.63 -6.42
N ILE A 115 5.82 -8.20 -5.20
CA ILE A 115 6.73 -7.47 -4.34
C ILE A 115 6.78 -8.12 -2.97
N ALA A 116 7.86 -7.92 -2.23
CA ALA A 116 7.94 -8.32 -0.83
C ALA A 116 8.14 -7.07 0.04
N LEU A 117 7.38 -6.96 1.10
CA LEU A 117 7.55 -5.93 2.11
C LEU A 117 8.43 -6.47 3.23
N LEU A 118 9.50 -5.78 3.54
CA LEU A 118 10.34 -6.11 4.68
C LEU A 118 9.80 -5.38 5.92
N VAL A 119 9.45 -6.17 6.93
CA VAL A 119 8.87 -5.72 8.19
C VAL A 119 9.68 -6.27 9.38
N ASP A 120 9.55 -5.65 10.56
CA ASP A 120 10.24 -6.12 11.77
C ASP A 120 9.74 -7.50 12.16
N ARG A 121 8.41 -7.65 12.22
CA ARG A 121 7.73 -8.93 12.46
C ARG A 121 6.27 -8.85 12.04
N VAL A 122 5.68 -9.99 11.71
CA VAL A 122 4.23 -10.15 11.63
C VAL A 122 3.75 -10.64 12.99
N SER A 123 2.86 -9.90 13.63
CA SER A 123 2.42 -10.16 15.01
C SER A 123 1.22 -11.08 15.07
N GLN A 124 0.21 -10.85 14.23
CA GLN A 124 -1.05 -11.60 14.27
C GLN A 124 -1.86 -11.45 12.98
N ILE A 125 -2.86 -12.31 12.82
CA ILE A 125 -3.91 -12.18 11.82
C ILE A 125 -5.21 -11.94 12.58
N VAL A 126 -5.92 -10.85 12.23
CA VAL A 126 -7.15 -10.44 12.91
C VAL A 126 -8.29 -10.29 11.91
N THR A 127 -9.49 -10.49 12.38
CA THR A 127 -10.71 -10.18 11.63
C THR A 127 -11.33 -8.94 12.23
N VAL A 128 -11.54 -7.92 11.41
CA VAL A 128 -12.09 -6.62 11.83
C VAL A 128 -13.37 -6.35 11.06
N ALA A 129 -14.42 -5.93 11.78
CA ALA A 129 -15.64 -5.50 11.11
C ALA A 129 -15.40 -4.17 10.40
N HIS A 130 -16.05 -3.96 9.26
CA HIS A 130 -15.89 -2.71 8.51
C HIS A 130 -16.27 -1.46 9.31
N SER A 131 -17.25 -1.59 10.21
CA SER A 131 -17.68 -0.53 11.13
C SER A 131 -16.63 -0.13 12.17
N GLU A 132 -15.64 -0.98 12.41
CA GLU A 132 -14.52 -0.73 13.36
C GLU A 132 -13.34 0.00 12.69
N VAL A 133 -13.39 0.17 11.37
CA VAL A 133 -12.36 0.89 10.63
C VAL A 133 -12.75 2.36 10.52
N LEU A 134 -11.99 3.22 11.17
CA LEU A 134 -12.14 4.66 11.10
C LEU A 134 -11.38 5.21 9.90
N PRO A 135 -11.97 6.08 9.08
CA PRO A 135 -11.28 6.70 7.96
C PRO A 135 -10.17 7.63 8.46
N VAL A 136 -9.04 7.62 7.78
CA VAL A 136 -7.91 8.52 8.05
C VAL A 136 -7.95 9.68 7.06
N GLY A 137 -7.75 10.92 7.56
CA GLY A 137 -7.67 12.11 6.72
C GLY A 137 -6.47 12.08 5.77
N LYS A 138 -6.57 12.79 4.65
CA LYS A 138 -5.62 12.77 3.53
C LYS A 138 -4.16 13.17 3.84
N HIS A 139 -3.88 13.67 5.03
CA HIS A 139 -2.54 14.17 5.44
C HIS A 139 -1.90 13.35 6.54
N ASN A 140 -2.34 12.12 6.74
CA ASN A 140 -1.81 11.27 7.79
C ASN A 140 -0.72 10.31 7.28
N SER A 141 0.15 9.94 8.23
CA SER A 141 1.31 9.07 8.19
C SER A 141 1.32 7.96 7.12
N PHE A 142 2.49 7.45 6.82
CA PHE A 142 2.75 6.42 5.81
C PHE A 142 2.60 6.91 4.36
N ASN A 143 3.01 8.16 4.05
CA ASN A 143 2.99 8.69 2.68
C ASN A 143 1.63 8.51 1.98
N GLU A 144 0.53 8.86 2.67
CA GLU A 144 -0.84 8.68 2.18
C GLU A 144 -1.27 7.22 1.90
N CYS A 145 -0.46 6.24 2.28
CA CYS A 145 -0.77 4.83 2.11
C CYS A 145 -1.81 4.32 3.12
N ALA A 146 -1.94 4.99 4.27
CA ALA A 146 -2.97 4.66 5.24
C ALA A 146 -4.36 5.00 4.68
N CYS A 147 -5.25 4.02 4.66
CA CYS A 147 -6.64 4.20 4.23
C CYS A 147 -7.64 4.15 5.39
N GLY A 148 -7.20 3.74 6.57
CA GLY A 148 -8.01 3.66 7.77
C GLY A 148 -7.20 3.37 9.01
N MET A 149 -7.85 3.42 10.16
CA MET A 149 -7.32 2.97 11.45
C MET A 149 -8.35 2.09 12.13
N THR A 150 -7.88 1.12 12.88
CA THR A 150 -8.70 0.30 13.78
C THR A 150 -7.97 0.09 15.09
N THR A 151 -8.68 -0.37 16.11
CA THR A 151 -8.09 -0.69 17.40
C THR A 151 -8.31 -2.17 17.69
N VAL A 152 -7.22 -2.87 18.03
CA VAL A 152 -7.26 -4.26 18.45
C VAL A 152 -6.63 -4.36 19.85
N GLY A 153 -7.45 -4.66 20.85
CA GLY A 153 -7.07 -4.48 22.25
C GLY A 153 -6.81 -2.99 22.55
N GLU A 154 -5.60 -2.69 23.03
CA GLU A 154 -5.16 -1.31 23.30
C GLU A 154 -4.31 -0.71 22.16
N GLN A 155 -4.04 -1.47 21.10
CA GLN A 155 -3.19 -1.04 20.00
C GLN A 155 -3.98 -0.40 18.89
N VAL A 156 -3.55 0.79 18.46
CA VAL A 156 -4.00 1.43 17.21
C VAL A 156 -3.24 0.84 16.04
N ILE A 157 -3.96 0.37 15.05
CA ILE A 157 -3.42 -0.28 13.85
C ILE A 157 -3.76 0.57 12.63
N HIS A 158 -2.74 0.96 11.87
CA HIS A 158 -2.91 1.67 10.61
C HIS A 158 -3.17 0.69 9.47
N LEU A 159 -4.31 0.82 8.83
CA LEU A 159 -4.66 -0.01 7.68
C LEU A 159 -4.06 0.60 6.40
N LEU A 160 -3.17 -0.14 5.76
CA LEU A 160 -2.51 0.30 4.53
C LEU A 160 -3.25 -0.21 3.30
N ALA A 161 -3.37 0.66 2.29
CA ALA A 161 -3.89 0.29 0.98
C ALA A 161 -2.72 -0.21 0.10
N PRO A 162 -2.66 -1.50 -0.26
CA PRO A 162 -1.56 -2.06 -1.06
C PRO A 162 -1.30 -1.30 -2.36
N ALA A 163 -2.36 -0.87 -3.04
CA ALA A 163 -2.26 -0.12 -4.29
C ALA A 163 -1.60 1.27 -4.15
N ARG A 164 -1.49 1.80 -2.92
CA ARG A 164 -0.89 3.11 -2.65
C ARG A 164 0.53 3.04 -2.09
N ILE A 165 1.04 1.83 -1.80
CA ILE A 165 2.38 1.66 -1.22
C ILE A 165 3.48 2.21 -2.13
N LEU A 166 3.27 2.16 -3.45
CA LEU A 166 4.21 2.66 -4.45
C LEU A 166 3.63 3.82 -5.24
N LEU A 167 4.36 4.91 -5.34
CA LEU A 167 4.09 5.99 -6.27
C LEU A 167 4.33 5.52 -7.72
N ALA A 168 3.75 6.21 -8.69
CA ALA A 168 3.88 5.84 -10.12
C ALA A 168 5.35 5.80 -10.59
N THR A 169 6.17 6.73 -10.11
CA THR A 169 7.62 6.78 -10.39
C THR A 169 8.36 5.60 -9.78
N GLU A 170 8.02 5.22 -8.56
CA GLU A 170 8.61 4.08 -7.86
C GLU A 170 8.24 2.76 -8.54
N ARG A 171 7.00 2.62 -9.00
CA ARG A 171 6.53 1.45 -9.77
C ARG A 171 7.35 1.23 -11.03
N LYS A 172 7.60 2.29 -11.80
CA LYS A 172 8.39 2.21 -13.02
C LYS A 172 9.83 1.74 -12.73
N THR A 173 10.49 2.37 -11.78
CA THR A 173 11.85 2.01 -11.37
C THR A 173 11.91 0.56 -10.87
N LEU A 174 10.91 0.14 -10.10
CA LEU A 174 10.82 -1.22 -9.58
C LEU A 174 10.67 -2.25 -10.69
N SER A 175 9.81 -1.99 -11.69
CA SER A 175 9.60 -2.86 -12.84
C SER A 175 10.89 -3.05 -13.64
N GLU A 176 11.62 -1.99 -13.92
CA GLU A 176 12.90 -2.02 -14.64
C GLU A 176 13.94 -2.89 -13.91
N PHE A 177 14.04 -2.75 -12.58
CA PHE A 177 14.93 -3.57 -11.76
C PHE A 177 14.51 -5.04 -11.71
N GLN A 178 13.22 -5.29 -11.61
CA GLN A 178 12.68 -6.66 -11.59
C GLN A 178 12.97 -7.38 -12.90
N GLU A 179 12.78 -6.74 -14.04
CA GLU A 179 13.07 -7.31 -15.36
C GLU A 179 14.56 -7.62 -15.53
N MET A 180 15.43 -6.72 -15.08
CA MET A 180 16.88 -6.92 -15.13
C MET A 180 17.31 -8.11 -14.25
N ALA A 181 16.77 -8.19 -13.03
CA ALA A 181 17.06 -9.28 -12.12
C ALA A 181 16.51 -10.63 -12.65
N GLN A 182 15.35 -10.62 -13.28
CA GLN A 182 14.75 -11.81 -13.87
C GLN A 182 15.58 -12.35 -15.04
N ARG A 183 16.13 -11.48 -15.89
CA ARG A 183 17.05 -11.89 -16.97
C ARG A 183 18.28 -12.60 -16.42
N ARG A 184 18.93 -12.03 -15.41
CA ARG A 184 20.11 -12.64 -14.76
C ARG A 184 19.81 -13.99 -14.14
N LEU A 185 18.64 -14.16 -13.51
CA LEU A 185 18.24 -15.46 -12.96
C LEU A 185 18.07 -16.52 -14.04
N LYS A 186 17.52 -16.15 -15.20
CA LYS A 186 17.37 -17.09 -16.35
C LYS A 186 18.74 -17.49 -16.92
N GLU A 187 19.66 -16.55 -17.10
CA GLU A 187 21.01 -16.82 -17.60
C GLU A 187 21.76 -17.81 -16.70
N TRP A 188 21.69 -17.64 -15.37
CA TRP A 188 22.33 -18.57 -14.41
C TRP A 188 21.67 -19.94 -14.33
N SER A 189 20.42 -20.05 -14.72
CA SER A 189 19.73 -21.36 -14.77
C SER A 189 20.14 -22.17 -15.98
N ILE A 190 20.47 -21.52 -17.10
CA ILE A 190 20.92 -22.16 -18.35
C ILE A 190 22.36 -22.68 -18.24
N GLU A 191 23.22 -21.99 -17.49
CA GLU A 191 24.64 -22.42 -17.30
C GLU A 191 24.80 -23.65 -16.40
N LYS A 192 23.72 -24.15 -15.77
CA LYS A 192 23.75 -25.33 -14.87
C LYS A 192 23.19 -26.61 -15.47
N GLU A 193 22.71 -26.59 -16.71
CA GLU A 193 22.35 -27.76 -17.48
C GLU A 193 23.50 -28.19 -18.41
#